data_6fc635c0a6a2a16e154f6ac03d581a48
#
_entry.id   6fc635c0a6a2a16e154f6ac03d581a48
#
_cell.length_a   1.000
_cell.length_b   1.000
_cell.length_c   1.000
_cell.angle_alpha   90.00
_cell.angle_beta   90.00
_cell.angle_gamma   90.00
#
_symmetry.space_group_name_H-M   'P 1'
#
loop_
_entity.id
_entity.type
_entity.pdbx_description
1 polymer ?
#
loop_
_entity_poly.entity_id
_entity_poly.type
_entity_poly.pdbx_seq_one_letter_code
_entity_poly.pdbx_strand_id
1 'polypeptide(L)'
;MKKIALITCYFQHNYGSQLQALATQMICDKLDWPNETICIDGLKPEINRAKYRYFLSHCLDIHTIKDKMGTIRKCFAKKTNKEYATKLKSRDDLFIRFAQEKFRLSQRYNSKVELGKNADQFSAFIVGSDQLWLPSNITADYSTLNFVPDGVGIRKVAYATSFGVSQLPSKQAQMAREFLPRFDCIMVREESGKKLVKQLINREVPIVCDPTLLFCADEWRCVIPQKRRINEPYILCYFLGNNPKQRIWAKELASNTHLKIVQLPNLDEYIKSDEGFADYPLYDVDPLDFVSLIRDAEFVLTDSFHCTALSALHQKIFFCFRRYQDDGTVSTNGRLYSLLKSIGLSERMLTAKESVEKCLQMKIDYAAVNKCIEQLRQFSIESLKNAINCN
;
A
#
# COMPACT_ATOMS: atom_id res chain seq x y z
N MET A 1 2.90 -18.37 25.05
CA MET A 1 3.83 -17.41 24.36
C MET A 1 3.17 -16.04 24.29
N LYS A 2 3.92 -14.95 24.51
CA LYS A 2 3.41 -13.59 24.26
C LYS A 2 3.16 -13.42 22.77
N LYS A 3 2.15 -12.60 22.42
CA LYS A 3 1.80 -12.31 21.03
C LYS A 3 2.73 -11.26 20.42
N ILE A 4 2.76 -11.21 19.09
CA ILE A 4 3.33 -10.10 18.31
C ILE A 4 2.21 -9.09 18.03
N ALA A 5 2.46 -7.82 18.32
CA ALA A 5 1.58 -6.71 17.99
C ALA A 5 1.85 -6.21 16.57
N LEU A 6 0.84 -6.19 15.70
CA LEU A 6 0.95 -5.68 14.33
C LEU A 6 0.40 -4.27 14.23
N ILE A 7 1.24 -3.32 13.82
CA ILE A 7 0.87 -1.93 13.52
C ILE A 7 0.83 -1.77 12.01
N THR A 8 -0.37 -1.85 11.43
CA THR A 8 -0.59 -1.88 9.98
C THR A 8 -1.66 -0.88 9.53
N CYS A 9 -1.82 -0.74 8.22
CA CYS A 9 -2.86 0.12 7.62
C CYS A 9 -4.21 -0.60 7.40
N TYR A 10 -4.55 -1.64 8.15
CA TYR A 10 -5.77 -2.46 7.99
C TYR A 10 -7.07 -1.67 7.94
N PHE A 11 -7.10 -0.51 8.56
CA PHE A 11 -8.27 0.37 8.69
C PHE A 11 -8.46 1.34 7.50
N GLN A 12 -7.52 1.36 6.54
CA GLN A 12 -7.64 2.23 5.37
C GLN A 12 -8.53 1.58 4.32
N HIS A 13 -9.40 2.37 3.70
CA HIS A 13 -10.24 1.94 2.58
C HIS A 13 -9.43 1.94 1.27
N ASN A 14 -8.39 1.12 1.25
CA ASN A 14 -7.48 0.95 0.12
C ASN A 14 -7.12 -0.53 -0.02
N TYR A 15 -7.28 -1.09 -1.23
CA TYR A 15 -7.03 -2.50 -1.50
C TYR A 15 -5.63 -2.94 -1.07
N GLY A 16 -4.60 -2.22 -1.52
CA GLY A 16 -3.23 -2.55 -1.20
C GLY A 16 -2.92 -2.47 0.30
N SER A 17 -3.45 -1.43 0.97
CA SER A 17 -3.22 -1.23 2.40
C SER A 17 -3.84 -2.34 3.25
N GLN A 18 -5.02 -2.86 2.89
CA GLN A 18 -5.62 -3.98 3.60
C GLN A 18 -4.98 -5.32 3.21
N LEU A 19 -4.60 -5.51 1.95
CA LEU A 19 -3.95 -6.75 1.50
C LEU A 19 -2.55 -6.94 2.12
N GLN A 20 -1.73 -5.88 2.18
CA GLN A 20 -0.43 -5.98 2.83
C GLN A 20 -0.58 -6.23 4.35
N ALA A 21 -1.60 -5.65 4.99
CA ALA A 21 -1.88 -5.89 6.39
C ALA A 21 -2.31 -7.36 6.63
N LEU A 22 -3.20 -7.88 5.77
CA LEU A 22 -3.60 -9.29 5.80
C LEU A 22 -2.40 -10.21 5.58
N ALA A 23 -1.56 -9.94 4.58
CA ALA A 23 -0.36 -10.72 4.31
C ALA A 23 0.64 -10.68 5.48
N THR A 24 0.73 -9.55 6.21
CA THR A 24 1.55 -9.46 7.43
C THR A 24 1.00 -10.37 8.54
N GLN A 25 -0.31 -10.43 8.72
CA GLN A 25 -0.94 -11.37 9.65
C GLN A 25 -0.71 -12.83 9.21
N MET A 26 -0.94 -13.13 7.92
CA MET A 26 -0.75 -14.46 7.35
C MET A 26 0.68 -14.99 7.47
N ILE A 27 1.71 -14.12 7.29
CA ILE A 27 3.11 -14.58 7.44
C ILE A 27 3.44 -14.89 8.88
N CYS A 28 2.91 -14.15 9.85
CA CYS A 28 3.05 -14.49 11.25
C CYS A 28 2.40 -15.85 11.57
N ASP A 29 1.21 -16.14 10.99
CA ASP A 29 0.54 -17.43 11.12
C ASP A 29 1.36 -18.57 10.50
N LYS A 30 1.89 -18.36 9.29
CA LYS A 30 2.74 -19.34 8.60
C LYS A 30 4.04 -19.66 9.36
N LEU A 31 4.50 -18.73 10.19
CA LEU A 31 5.68 -18.89 11.04
C LEU A 31 5.36 -19.33 12.48
N ASP A 32 4.10 -19.70 12.75
CA ASP A 32 3.60 -20.11 14.08
C ASP A 32 3.83 -19.04 15.16
N TRP A 33 3.77 -17.77 14.78
CA TRP A 33 3.89 -16.64 15.71
C TRP A 33 2.50 -16.15 16.13
N PRO A 34 2.12 -16.34 17.39
CA PRO A 34 0.87 -15.75 17.91
C PRO A 34 0.90 -14.24 17.69
N ASN A 35 -0.14 -13.71 17.08
CA ASN A 35 -0.16 -12.30 16.70
C ASN A 35 -1.57 -11.71 16.79
N GLU A 36 -1.64 -10.38 16.90
CA GLU A 36 -2.86 -9.61 16.76
C GLU A 36 -2.56 -8.21 16.19
N THR A 37 -3.49 -7.70 15.43
CA THR A 37 -3.40 -6.33 14.88
C THR A 37 -3.96 -5.34 15.91
N ILE A 38 -3.20 -4.29 16.23
CA ILE A 38 -3.65 -3.31 17.22
C ILE A 38 -4.88 -2.57 16.72
N CYS A 39 -5.97 -2.65 17.49
CA CYS A 39 -7.22 -1.95 17.20
C CYS A 39 -7.03 -0.43 17.26
N ILE A 40 -7.23 0.24 16.11
CA ILE A 40 -6.99 1.69 15.98
C ILE A 40 -8.13 2.54 16.56
N ASP A 41 -9.31 1.97 16.81
CA ASP A 41 -10.54 2.75 16.99
C ASP A 41 -10.47 3.72 18.17
N GLY A 42 -9.90 3.32 19.29
CA GLY A 42 -9.72 4.22 20.42
C GLY A 42 -8.55 5.20 20.25
N LEU A 43 -7.61 4.92 19.35
CA LEU A 43 -6.44 5.76 19.06
C LEU A 43 -6.71 6.79 17.96
N LYS A 44 -7.72 6.56 17.10
CA LYS A 44 -8.09 7.46 15.99
C LYS A 44 -8.25 8.94 16.39
N PRO A 45 -8.90 9.29 17.50
CA PRO A 45 -9.07 10.71 17.87
C PRO A 45 -7.72 11.41 18.10
N GLU A 46 -6.78 10.75 18.79
CA GLU A 46 -5.44 11.28 19.07
C GLU A 46 -4.61 11.40 17.77
N ILE A 47 -4.60 10.37 16.95
CA ILE A 47 -3.90 10.31 15.65
C ILE A 47 -4.44 11.39 14.70
N ASN A 48 -5.77 11.50 14.57
CA ASN A 48 -6.39 12.46 13.66
C ASN A 48 -6.15 13.90 14.11
N ARG A 49 -6.17 14.18 15.43
CA ARG A 49 -5.84 15.51 15.97
C ARG A 49 -4.40 15.92 15.60
N ALA A 50 -3.44 15.01 15.72
CA ALA A 50 -2.05 15.27 15.37
C ALA A 50 -1.87 15.49 13.85
N LYS A 51 -2.50 14.66 13.02
CA LYS A 51 -2.53 14.84 11.56
C LYS A 51 -3.17 16.18 11.16
N TYR A 52 -4.27 16.54 11.79
CA TYR A 52 -4.94 17.81 11.51
C TYR A 52 -4.03 19.01 11.81
N ARG A 53 -3.32 19.00 12.94
CA ARG A 53 -2.31 20.03 13.28
C ARG A 53 -1.19 20.09 12.24
N TYR A 54 -0.71 18.92 11.77
CA TYR A 54 0.29 18.85 10.70
C TYR A 54 -0.23 19.55 9.43
N PHE A 55 -1.44 19.23 8.98
CA PHE A 55 -2.02 19.84 7.79
C PHE A 55 -2.29 21.34 7.95
N LEU A 56 -2.71 21.79 9.12
CA LEU A 56 -2.86 23.23 9.39
C LEU A 56 -1.54 23.99 9.29
N SER A 57 -0.44 23.41 9.77
CA SER A 57 0.89 24.03 9.68
C SER A 57 1.47 24.03 8.25
N HIS A 58 0.88 23.27 7.31
CA HIS A 58 1.31 23.17 5.91
C HIS A 58 0.20 23.62 4.93
N CYS A 59 -0.79 24.38 5.40
CA CYS A 59 -1.95 24.78 4.59
C CYS A 59 -1.59 25.74 3.43
N LEU A 60 -0.42 26.39 3.46
CA LEU A 60 0.10 27.26 2.40
C LEU A 60 0.97 26.50 1.37
N ASP A 61 1.24 25.22 1.59
CA ASP A 61 1.99 24.41 0.65
C ASP A 61 1.10 23.99 -0.53
N ILE A 62 1.55 24.33 -1.75
CA ILE A 62 0.83 24.07 -3.01
C ILE A 62 0.51 22.58 -3.19
N HIS A 63 1.40 21.67 -2.73
CA HIS A 63 1.16 20.24 -2.80
C HIS A 63 0.03 19.81 -1.86
N THR A 64 0.02 20.31 -0.64
CA THR A 64 -1.04 20.07 0.35
C THR A 64 -2.39 20.60 -0.14
N ILE A 65 -2.40 21.76 -0.82
CA ILE A 65 -3.62 22.34 -1.41
C ILE A 65 -4.16 21.45 -2.54
N LYS A 66 -3.29 20.98 -3.46
CA LYS A 66 -3.71 20.11 -4.57
C LYS A 66 -4.30 18.79 -4.08
N ASP A 67 -3.69 18.14 -3.10
CA ASP A 67 -4.22 16.90 -2.51
C ASP A 67 -5.60 17.12 -1.85
N LYS A 68 -5.81 18.28 -1.22
CA LYS A 68 -7.11 18.60 -0.61
C LYS A 68 -8.20 18.99 -1.60
N MET A 69 -7.86 19.53 -2.75
CA MET A 69 -8.85 19.84 -3.80
C MET A 69 -9.59 18.59 -4.28
N GLY A 70 -8.92 17.44 -4.41
CA GLY A 70 -9.55 16.16 -4.71
C GLY A 70 -10.59 15.75 -3.67
N THR A 71 -10.24 15.88 -2.39
CA THR A 71 -11.16 15.61 -1.27
C THR A 71 -12.37 16.54 -1.27
N ILE A 72 -12.17 17.84 -1.54
CA ILE A 72 -13.26 18.82 -1.64
C ILE A 72 -14.20 18.47 -2.80
N ARG A 73 -13.66 18.15 -3.98
CA ARG A 73 -14.44 17.70 -5.15
C ARG A 73 -15.26 16.45 -4.82
N LYS A 74 -14.67 15.46 -4.13
CA LYS A 74 -15.37 14.27 -3.66
C LYS A 74 -16.53 14.62 -2.73
N CYS A 75 -16.31 15.50 -1.76
CA CYS A 75 -17.37 15.95 -0.83
C CYS A 75 -18.50 16.63 -1.58
N PHE A 76 -18.19 17.47 -2.57
CA PHE A 76 -19.19 18.12 -3.41
C PHE A 76 -19.94 17.10 -4.28
N ALA A 77 -19.23 16.21 -4.96
CA ALA A 77 -19.82 15.16 -5.77
C ALA A 77 -20.77 14.24 -4.96
N LYS A 78 -20.39 13.89 -3.72
CA LYS A 78 -21.28 13.12 -2.81
C LYS A 78 -22.57 13.85 -2.46
N LYS A 79 -22.55 15.20 -2.38
CA LYS A 79 -23.74 16.00 -2.07
C LYS A 79 -24.66 16.17 -3.29
N THR A 80 -24.08 16.26 -4.48
CA THR A 80 -24.81 16.55 -5.73
C THR A 80 -25.26 15.30 -6.49
N ASN A 81 -24.57 14.15 -6.30
CA ASN A 81 -24.86 12.91 -6.99
C ASN A 81 -25.11 11.78 -5.97
N LYS A 82 -26.41 11.48 -5.73
CA LYS A 82 -26.85 10.44 -4.79
C LYS A 82 -26.38 9.04 -5.19
N GLU A 83 -26.37 8.72 -6.49
CA GLU A 83 -25.93 7.43 -6.99
C GLU A 83 -24.44 7.21 -6.68
N TYR A 84 -23.59 8.22 -6.99
CA TYR A 84 -22.18 8.18 -6.64
C TYR A 84 -21.96 8.02 -5.13
N ALA A 85 -22.72 8.75 -4.30
CA ALA A 85 -22.64 8.64 -2.85
C ALA A 85 -22.99 7.23 -2.36
N THR A 86 -24.01 6.60 -2.92
CA THR A 86 -24.42 5.22 -2.59
C THR A 86 -23.36 4.20 -2.99
N LYS A 87 -22.81 4.33 -4.20
CA LYS A 87 -21.71 3.47 -4.68
C LYS A 87 -20.46 3.56 -3.80
N LEU A 88 -20.07 4.77 -3.41
CA LEU A 88 -18.94 4.97 -2.49
C LEU A 88 -19.22 4.35 -1.12
N LYS A 89 -20.43 4.53 -0.58
CA LYS A 89 -20.81 3.95 0.70
C LYS A 89 -20.75 2.43 0.65
N SER A 90 -21.31 1.81 -0.40
CA SER A 90 -21.25 0.35 -0.58
C SER A 90 -19.81 -0.18 -0.52
N ARG A 91 -18.86 0.50 -1.19
CA ARG A 91 -17.46 0.11 -1.14
C ARG A 91 -16.83 0.36 0.24
N ASP A 92 -17.13 1.50 0.88
CA ASP A 92 -16.66 1.78 2.24
C ASP A 92 -17.12 0.68 3.22
N ASP A 93 -18.39 0.24 3.12
CA ASP A 93 -18.97 -0.83 3.93
C ASP A 93 -18.26 -2.18 3.70
N LEU A 94 -17.82 -2.47 2.46
CA LEU A 94 -17.05 -3.68 2.15
C LEU A 94 -15.65 -3.66 2.80
N PHE A 95 -14.95 -2.52 2.77
CA PHE A 95 -13.65 -2.38 3.46
C PHE A 95 -13.78 -2.53 4.96
N ILE A 96 -14.83 -1.96 5.56
CA ILE A 96 -15.11 -2.09 7.00
C ILE A 96 -15.39 -3.55 7.36
N ARG A 97 -16.27 -4.22 6.60
CA ARG A 97 -16.59 -5.65 6.79
C ARG A 97 -15.35 -6.51 6.67
N PHE A 98 -14.57 -6.30 5.60
CA PHE A 98 -13.32 -7.02 5.39
C PHE A 98 -12.37 -6.86 6.59
N ALA A 99 -12.23 -5.63 7.12
CA ALA A 99 -11.40 -5.39 8.29
C ALA A 99 -11.90 -6.13 9.54
N GLN A 100 -13.22 -6.17 9.75
CA GLN A 100 -13.83 -6.88 10.89
C GLN A 100 -13.72 -8.40 10.79
N GLU A 101 -13.83 -8.97 9.58
CA GLU A 101 -13.84 -10.42 9.36
C GLU A 101 -12.44 -11.04 9.25
N LYS A 102 -11.46 -10.28 8.72
CA LYS A 102 -10.15 -10.85 8.36
C LYS A 102 -9.05 -10.57 9.37
N PHE A 103 -9.18 -9.53 10.21
CA PHE A 103 -8.13 -9.21 11.16
C PHE A 103 -8.47 -9.65 12.58
N ARG A 104 -7.48 -10.26 13.24
CA ARG A 104 -7.49 -10.50 14.68
C ARG A 104 -7.11 -9.21 15.38
N LEU A 105 -8.12 -8.43 15.76
CA LEU A 105 -7.91 -7.15 16.43
C LEU A 105 -7.65 -7.36 17.93
N SER A 106 -6.73 -6.58 18.48
CA SER A 106 -6.50 -6.49 19.91
C SER A 106 -7.73 -5.93 20.63
N GLN A 107 -7.73 -5.97 21.96
CA GLN A 107 -8.62 -5.12 22.74
C GLN A 107 -8.46 -3.65 22.33
N ARG A 108 -9.49 -2.85 22.61
CA ARG A 108 -9.47 -1.41 22.33
C ARG A 108 -8.66 -0.68 23.40
N TYR A 109 -7.70 0.12 22.98
CA TYR A 109 -6.96 1.07 23.80
C TYR A 109 -7.43 2.50 23.50
N ASN A 110 -7.68 3.34 24.53
CA ASN A 110 -8.22 4.68 24.35
C ASN A 110 -7.15 5.76 24.15
N SER A 111 -5.88 5.40 24.35
CA SER A 111 -4.72 6.28 24.10
C SER A 111 -3.45 5.47 23.82
N LYS A 112 -2.46 6.11 23.20
CA LYS A 112 -1.11 5.51 23.04
C LYS A 112 -0.44 5.25 24.40
N VAL A 113 -0.72 6.07 25.42
CA VAL A 113 -0.23 5.87 26.78
C VAL A 113 -0.78 4.58 27.39
N GLU A 114 -2.09 4.32 27.21
CA GLU A 114 -2.71 3.09 27.65
C GLU A 114 -2.12 1.87 26.93
N LEU A 115 -1.96 1.93 25.62
CA LEU A 115 -1.30 0.87 24.85
C LEU A 115 0.13 0.63 25.34
N GLY A 116 0.90 1.70 25.61
CA GLY A 116 2.27 1.61 26.13
C GLY A 116 2.34 0.95 27.51
N LYS A 117 1.41 1.25 28.41
CA LYS A 117 1.31 0.59 29.73
C LYS A 117 1.02 -0.90 29.65
N ASN A 118 0.39 -1.35 28.57
CA ASN A 118 0.05 -2.74 28.33
C ASN A 118 0.99 -3.41 27.29
N ALA A 119 2.10 -2.77 26.97
CA ALA A 119 3.02 -3.28 25.94
C ALA A 119 3.71 -4.59 26.36
N ASP A 120 3.84 -4.84 27.66
CA ASP A 120 4.49 -6.03 28.23
C ASP A 120 3.77 -7.36 27.93
N GLN A 121 2.51 -7.31 27.49
CA GLN A 121 1.79 -8.49 27.00
C GLN A 121 2.29 -8.97 25.63
N PHE A 122 3.06 -8.15 24.90
CA PHE A 122 3.62 -8.47 23.60
C PHE A 122 5.11 -8.82 23.70
N SER A 123 5.56 -9.74 22.85
CA SER A 123 6.98 -10.06 22.68
C SER A 123 7.66 -9.11 21.69
N ALA A 124 6.90 -8.62 20.70
CA ALA A 124 7.39 -7.70 19.67
C ALA A 124 6.26 -6.82 19.13
N PHE A 125 6.65 -5.68 18.57
CA PHE A 125 5.83 -4.85 17.72
C PHE A 125 6.41 -4.87 16.32
N ILE A 126 5.61 -5.25 15.29
CA ILE A 126 5.96 -5.14 13.88
C ILE A 126 5.19 -3.96 13.29
N VAL A 127 5.92 -2.95 12.80
CA VAL A 127 5.37 -1.80 12.08
C VAL A 127 5.57 -2.00 10.59
N GLY A 128 4.51 -1.96 9.84
CA GLY A 128 4.58 -2.05 8.38
C GLY A 128 3.47 -2.95 7.82
N SER A 129 3.42 -3.05 6.58
CA SER A 129 4.14 -2.33 5.51
C SER A 129 3.45 -0.97 5.21
N ASP A 130 3.65 -0.50 3.98
CA ASP A 130 3.06 0.69 3.42
C ASP A 130 3.61 2.02 3.98
N GLN A 131 2.98 3.13 3.65
CA GLN A 131 3.44 4.49 3.93
C GLN A 131 3.21 4.92 5.39
N LEU A 132 3.59 4.06 6.34
CA LEU A 132 3.41 4.33 7.77
C LEU A 132 4.33 5.45 8.29
N TRP A 133 5.40 5.77 7.58
CA TRP A 133 6.34 6.86 7.93
C TRP A 133 6.20 8.10 7.03
N LEU A 134 5.02 8.33 6.42
CA LEU A 134 4.71 9.64 5.84
C LEU A 134 4.90 10.76 6.88
N PRO A 135 5.29 11.98 6.48
CA PRO A 135 5.47 13.10 7.40
C PRO A 135 4.31 13.33 8.37
N SER A 136 3.07 13.22 7.89
CA SER A 136 1.86 13.33 8.72
C SER A 136 1.71 12.16 9.71
N ASN A 137 2.13 10.95 9.35
CA ASN A 137 2.09 9.77 10.21
C ASN A 137 3.20 9.82 11.28
N ILE A 138 4.40 10.31 10.93
CA ILE A 138 5.47 10.59 11.89
C ILE A 138 4.97 11.58 12.94
N THR A 139 4.29 12.66 12.50
CA THR A 139 3.68 13.64 13.41
C THR A 139 2.58 13.04 14.30
N ALA A 140 1.84 12.04 13.80
CA ALA A 140 0.82 11.34 14.58
C ALA A 140 1.40 10.42 15.65
N ASP A 141 2.68 10.06 15.52
CA ASP A 141 3.46 9.34 16.53
C ASP A 141 2.83 8.01 16.98
N TYR A 142 2.24 7.28 16.03
CA TYR A 142 1.68 5.95 16.27
C TYR A 142 2.61 4.85 15.72
N SER A 143 3.02 5.00 14.46
CA SER A 143 3.93 4.06 13.79
C SER A 143 5.42 4.25 14.14
N THR A 144 5.73 5.20 15.00
CA THR A 144 7.07 5.44 15.55
C THR A 144 7.40 4.54 16.74
N LEU A 145 6.38 3.89 17.34
CA LEU A 145 6.48 3.09 18.56
C LEU A 145 7.06 3.85 19.77
N ASN A 146 6.96 5.18 19.81
CA ASN A 146 7.45 5.96 20.95
C ASN A 146 6.71 5.64 22.26
N PHE A 147 5.50 5.11 22.17
CA PHE A 147 4.71 4.65 23.32
C PHE A 147 5.19 3.32 23.92
N VAL A 148 6.00 2.55 23.20
CA VAL A 148 6.58 1.29 23.71
C VAL A 148 7.80 1.64 24.58
N PRO A 149 7.82 1.26 25.87
CA PRO A 149 8.94 1.53 26.76
C PRO A 149 10.26 0.93 26.24
N ASP A 150 11.38 1.57 26.56
CA ASP A 150 12.71 1.02 26.30
C ASP A 150 13.14 0.08 27.45
N GLY A 151 14.01 -0.89 27.15
CA GLY A 151 14.61 -1.76 28.17
C GLY A 151 13.70 -2.85 28.75
N VAL A 152 12.50 -3.04 28.21
CA VAL A 152 11.52 -4.06 28.69
C VAL A 152 11.56 -5.38 27.92
N GLY A 153 12.56 -5.60 27.08
CA GLY A 153 12.71 -6.85 26.31
C GLY A 153 11.67 -7.04 25.20
N ILE A 154 10.98 -5.96 24.81
CA ILE A 154 9.99 -5.96 23.72
C ILE A 154 10.69 -5.51 22.44
N ARG A 155 10.70 -6.36 21.41
CA ARG A 155 11.35 -6.04 20.14
C ARG A 155 10.51 -5.06 19.32
N LYS A 156 11.18 -4.07 18.71
CA LYS A 156 10.60 -3.08 17.81
C LYS A 156 11.14 -3.32 16.41
N VAL A 157 10.30 -3.83 15.53
CA VAL A 157 10.68 -4.22 14.15
C VAL A 157 9.90 -3.39 13.14
N ALA A 158 10.59 -2.74 12.22
CA ALA A 158 9.98 -2.14 11.05
C ALA A 158 10.16 -3.07 9.85
N TYR A 159 9.06 -3.55 9.26
CA TYR A 159 9.08 -4.43 8.11
C TYR A 159 8.45 -3.77 6.89
N ALA A 160 9.25 -3.62 5.81
CA ALA A 160 8.82 -3.03 4.54
C ALA A 160 8.14 -1.66 4.69
N THR A 161 8.49 -0.90 5.74
CA THR A 161 7.90 0.41 6.02
C THR A 161 8.43 1.46 5.05
N SER A 162 7.54 2.35 4.59
CA SER A 162 7.84 3.37 3.60
C SER A 162 7.63 4.77 4.16
N PHE A 163 8.54 5.69 3.82
CA PHE A 163 8.36 7.12 4.05
C PHE A 163 7.44 7.78 3.01
N GLY A 164 7.25 7.15 1.85
CA GLY A 164 6.44 7.67 0.75
C GLY A 164 6.97 8.93 0.10
N VAL A 165 8.13 9.43 0.55
CA VAL A 165 8.82 10.62 0.06
C VAL A 165 10.33 10.34 -0.02
N SER A 166 11.05 11.14 -0.82
CA SER A 166 12.51 11.07 -0.92
C SER A 166 13.24 12.00 0.07
N GLN A 167 12.51 12.95 0.66
CA GLN A 167 13.01 13.88 1.67
C GLN A 167 11.94 14.14 2.73
N LEU A 168 12.36 14.28 3.98
CA LEU A 168 11.48 14.66 5.08
C LEU A 168 11.59 16.16 5.35
N PRO A 169 10.48 16.84 5.69
CA PRO A 169 10.55 18.19 6.25
C PRO A 169 11.40 18.20 7.53
N SER A 170 12.07 19.31 7.82
CA SER A 170 13.08 19.40 8.89
C SER A 170 12.59 18.90 10.25
N LYS A 171 11.35 19.25 10.62
CA LYS A 171 10.74 18.80 11.88
C LYS A 171 10.55 17.29 11.94
N GLN A 172 10.04 16.67 10.86
CA GLN A 172 9.83 15.22 10.79
C GLN A 172 11.17 14.47 10.66
N ALA A 173 12.16 15.08 10.01
CA ALA A 173 13.52 14.54 9.99
C ALA A 173 14.15 14.51 11.39
N GLN A 174 13.93 15.55 12.21
CA GLN A 174 14.36 15.55 13.60
C GLN A 174 13.66 14.44 14.40
N MET A 175 12.33 14.36 14.33
CA MET A 175 11.58 13.28 14.99
C MET A 175 12.06 11.89 14.55
N ALA A 176 12.40 11.73 13.25
CA ALA A 176 12.90 10.46 12.73
C ALA A 176 14.28 10.09 13.31
N ARG A 177 15.18 11.06 13.54
CA ARG A 177 16.46 10.81 14.25
C ARG A 177 16.26 10.34 15.67
N GLU A 178 15.15 10.68 16.31
CA GLU A 178 14.83 10.29 17.68
C GLU A 178 14.22 8.87 17.75
N PHE A 179 13.26 8.53 16.87
CA PHE A 179 12.57 7.25 16.96
C PHE A 179 13.25 6.10 16.19
N LEU A 180 13.91 6.35 15.06
CA LEU A 180 14.53 5.29 14.26
C LEU A 180 15.58 4.48 15.03
N PRO A 181 16.48 5.09 15.85
CA PRO A 181 17.46 4.32 16.64
C PRO A 181 16.83 3.37 17.64
N ARG A 182 15.58 3.58 18.04
CA ARG A 182 14.86 2.76 19.01
C ARG A 182 14.32 1.45 18.41
N PHE A 183 14.39 1.30 17.06
CA PHE A 183 14.04 0.05 16.41
C PHE A 183 15.23 -0.92 16.44
N ASP A 184 14.98 -2.14 16.93
CA ASP A 184 15.96 -3.24 16.92
C ASP A 184 16.32 -3.61 15.46
N CYS A 185 15.30 -3.68 14.61
CA CYS A 185 15.48 -3.97 13.19
C CYS A 185 14.63 -3.05 12.31
N ILE A 186 15.26 -2.51 11.26
CA ILE A 186 14.60 -1.68 10.25
C ILE A 186 14.82 -2.33 8.90
N MET A 187 13.74 -2.65 8.22
CA MET A 187 13.69 -3.14 6.84
C MET A 187 12.73 -2.26 6.06
N VAL A 188 13.20 -1.69 4.97
CA VAL A 188 12.40 -0.76 4.14
C VAL A 188 11.99 -1.41 2.83
N ARG A 189 10.99 -0.84 2.16
CA ARG A 189 10.45 -1.40 0.91
C ARG A 189 11.11 -0.84 -0.35
N GLU A 190 11.76 0.31 -0.26
CA GLU A 190 12.28 1.02 -1.42
C GLU A 190 13.61 1.73 -1.15
N GLU A 191 14.33 2.01 -2.24
CA GLU A 191 15.65 2.64 -2.22
C GLU A 191 15.66 4.03 -1.56
N SER A 192 14.60 4.82 -1.75
CA SER A 192 14.47 6.14 -1.10
C SER A 192 14.42 6.02 0.42
N GLY A 193 13.72 5.01 0.94
CA GLY A 193 13.65 4.72 2.37
C GLY A 193 15.01 4.32 2.94
N LYS A 194 15.76 3.45 2.24
CA LYS A 194 17.13 3.06 2.61
C LYS A 194 18.05 4.28 2.70
N LYS A 195 18.03 5.15 1.68
CA LYS A 195 18.83 6.39 1.67
C LYS A 195 18.46 7.31 2.82
N LEU A 196 17.16 7.50 3.10
CA LEU A 196 16.70 8.33 4.22
C LEU A 196 17.19 7.80 5.56
N VAL A 197 17.08 6.51 5.85
CA VAL A 197 17.58 5.93 7.10
C VAL A 197 19.08 6.13 7.23
N LYS A 198 19.84 5.88 6.15
CA LYS A 198 21.29 6.12 6.14
C LYS A 198 21.65 7.58 6.43
N GLN A 199 20.93 8.54 5.83
CA GLN A 199 21.16 9.98 6.03
C GLN A 199 20.77 10.44 7.44
N LEU A 200 19.71 9.87 8.02
CA LEU A 200 19.17 10.31 9.30
C LEU A 200 19.96 9.78 10.49
N ILE A 201 20.35 8.51 10.47
CA ILE A 201 20.93 7.80 11.61
C ILE A 201 22.21 7.01 11.28
N ASN A 202 22.76 7.18 10.08
CA ASN A 202 23.96 6.47 9.58
C ASN A 202 23.89 4.93 9.69
N ARG A 203 22.68 4.35 9.56
CA ARG A 203 22.42 2.90 9.60
C ARG A 203 22.11 2.36 8.21
N GLU A 204 22.84 1.32 7.80
CA GLU A 204 22.46 0.54 6.60
C GLU A 204 21.30 -0.38 6.93
N VAL A 205 20.31 -0.41 6.04
CA VAL A 205 19.11 -1.25 6.21
C VAL A 205 18.81 -2.00 4.92
N PRO A 206 18.31 -3.23 5.01
CA PRO A 206 17.94 -4.00 3.81
C PRO A 206 16.66 -3.49 3.18
N ILE A 207 16.55 -3.71 1.86
CA ILE A 207 15.28 -3.58 1.12
C ILE A 207 14.66 -4.96 1.07
N VAL A 208 13.41 -5.06 1.55
CA VAL A 208 12.62 -6.29 1.57
C VAL A 208 11.37 -6.14 0.71
N CYS A 209 10.74 -7.24 0.30
CA CYS A 209 9.50 -7.16 -0.45
C CYS A 209 8.32 -6.70 0.44
N ASP A 210 7.32 -6.13 -0.24
CA ASP A 210 6.01 -5.89 0.39
C ASP A 210 5.42 -7.23 0.87
N PRO A 211 4.68 -7.26 2.00
CA PRO A 211 4.07 -8.48 2.52
C PRO A 211 3.23 -9.25 1.49
N THR A 212 2.62 -8.56 0.52
CA THR A 212 1.85 -9.23 -0.55
C THR A 212 2.68 -10.16 -1.43
N LEU A 213 4.00 -9.96 -1.49
CA LEU A 213 4.94 -10.81 -2.23
C LEU A 213 5.59 -11.90 -1.37
N LEU A 214 5.30 -11.96 -0.06
CA LEU A 214 5.74 -13.06 0.83
C LEU A 214 5.03 -14.38 0.54
N PHE A 215 3.96 -14.32 -0.26
CA PHE A 215 3.18 -15.47 -0.71
C PHE A 215 3.28 -15.61 -2.22
N CYS A 216 3.25 -16.84 -2.71
CA CYS A 216 3.18 -17.10 -4.15
C CYS A 216 1.74 -16.95 -4.67
N ALA A 217 1.58 -16.97 -6.00
CA ALA A 217 0.26 -16.87 -6.63
C ALA A 217 -0.70 -18.01 -6.21
N ASP A 218 -0.18 -19.21 -5.99
CA ASP A 218 -0.99 -20.35 -5.57
C ASP A 218 -1.49 -20.20 -4.13
N GLU A 219 -0.67 -19.67 -3.22
CA GLU A 219 -1.08 -19.36 -1.86
C GLU A 219 -2.18 -18.28 -1.85
N TRP A 220 -2.06 -17.25 -2.68
CA TRP A 220 -3.15 -16.27 -2.87
C TRP A 220 -4.41 -16.91 -3.45
N ARG A 221 -4.28 -17.86 -4.39
CA ARG A 221 -5.44 -18.58 -4.94
C ARG A 221 -6.24 -19.33 -3.88
N CYS A 222 -5.60 -19.79 -2.81
CA CYS A 222 -6.31 -20.46 -1.71
C CYS A 222 -7.24 -19.54 -0.90
N VAL A 223 -7.00 -18.23 -0.91
CA VAL A 223 -7.74 -17.26 -0.08
C VAL A 223 -8.66 -16.32 -0.88
N ILE A 224 -8.45 -16.20 -2.21
CA ILE A 224 -9.28 -15.36 -3.09
C ILE A 224 -10.47 -16.12 -3.67
N PRO A 225 -11.55 -15.43 -4.09
CA PRO A 225 -12.69 -16.06 -4.77
C PRO A 225 -12.26 -16.85 -6.00
N GLN A 226 -12.76 -18.09 -6.13
CA GLN A 226 -12.44 -18.95 -7.27
C GLN A 226 -13.30 -18.64 -8.50
N LYS A 227 -14.56 -18.22 -8.28
CA LYS A 227 -15.47 -17.85 -9.36
C LYS A 227 -15.04 -16.54 -10.00
N ARG A 228 -14.94 -16.53 -11.34
CA ARG A 228 -14.70 -15.30 -12.10
C ARG A 228 -15.86 -14.33 -11.93
N ARG A 229 -15.54 -13.07 -11.68
CA ARG A 229 -16.54 -12.01 -11.56
C ARG A 229 -17.00 -11.48 -12.92
N ILE A 230 -16.09 -11.46 -13.89
CA ILE A 230 -16.35 -11.10 -15.30
C ILE A 230 -15.97 -12.30 -16.14
N ASN A 231 -16.91 -12.81 -16.92
CA ASN A 231 -16.71 -14.04 -17.70
C ASN A 231 -15.98 -13.80 -19.03
N GLU A 232 -16.10 -12.60 -19.61
CA GLU A 232 -15.42 -12.23 -20.84
C GLU A 232 -13.99 -11.76 -20.56
N PRO A 233 -13.05 -11.84 -21.53
CA PRO A 233 -11.72 -11.25 -21.42
C PRO A 233 -11.79 -9.72 -21.27
N TYR A 234 -10.93 -9.14 -20.42
CA TYR A 234 -10.98 -7.71 -20.11
C TYR A 234 -9.63 -7.10 -19.80
N ILE A 235 -9.58 -5.76 -19.89
CA ILE A 235 -8.52 -4.92 -19.40
C ILE A 235 -8.93 -4.38 -18.03
N LEU A 236 -8.17 -4.71 -16.98
CA LEU A 236 -8.38 -4.11 -15.66
C LEU A 236 -7.66 -2.77 -15.57
N CYS A 237 -8.40 -1.70 -15.27
CA CYS A 237 -7.86 -0.37 -15.02
C CYS A 237 -8.02 0.02 -13.55
N TYR A 238 -6.90 0.24 -12.85
CA TYR A 238 -6.89 0.73 -11.48
C TYR A 238 -5.92 1.90 -11.35
N PHE A 239 -6.46 3.12 -11.48
CA PHE A 239 -5.70 4.37 -11.40
C PHE A 239 -6.07 5.14 -10.14
N LEU A 240 -5.07 5.48 -9.34
CA LEU A 240 -5.20 6.32 -8.15
C LEU A 240 -4.94 7.81 -8.47
N GLY A 241 -4.31 8.10 -9.62
CA GLY A 241 -4.09 9.44 -10.13
C GLY A 241 -5.19 9.89 -11.10
N ASN A 242 -5.24 11.21 -11.33
CA ASN A 242 -6.23 11.87 -12.19
C ASN A 242 -5.71 12.18 -13.61
N ASN A 243 -4.63 11.54 -14.05
CA ASN A 243 -4.04 11.79 -15.36
C ASN A 243 -4.94 11.27 -16.51
N PRO A 244 -5.57 12.14 -17.33
CA PRO A 244 -6.48 11.71 -18.38
C PRO A 244 -5.78 10.95 -19.51
N LYS A 245 -4.46 11.12 -19.71
CA LYS A 245 -3.72 10.42 -20.75
C LYS A 245 -3.67 8.91 -20.52
N GLN A 246 -3.68 8.47 -19.26
CA GLN A 246 -3.76 7.05 -18.92
C GLN A 246 -5.09 6.43 -19.39
N ARG A 247 -6.20 7.18 -19.27
CA ARG A 247 -7.53 6.74 -19.72
C ARG A 247 -7.63 6.71 -21.25
N ILE A 248 -7.03 7.69 -21.93
CA ILE A 248 -6.95 7.72 -23.40
C ILE A 248 -6.13 6.51 -23.88
N TRP A 249 -4.98 6.24 -23.30
CA TRP A 249 -4.12 5.12 -23.64
C TRP A 249 -4.84 3.76 -23.40
N ALA A 250 -5.60 3.65 -22.32
CA ALA A 250 -6.40 2.46 -22.03
C ALA A 250 -7.51 2.24 -23.07
N LYS A 251 -8.19 3.30 -23.54
CA LYS A 251 -9.19 3.21 -24.63
C LYS A 251 -8.56 2.79 -25.94
N GLU A 252 -7.37 3.28 -26.24
CA GLU A 252 -6.62 2.87 -27.44
C GLU A 252 -6.23 1.39 -27.37
N LEU A 253 -5.75 0.90 -26.21
CA LEU A 253 -5.49 -0.52 -25.99
C LEU A 253 -6.77 -1.35 -26.17
N ALA A 254 -7.89 -0.92 -25.59
CA ALA A 254 -9.18 -1.60 -25.73
C ALA A 254 -9.63 -1.69 -27.17
N SER A 255 -9.46 -0.61 -27.95
CA SER A 255 -9.76 -0.59 -29.38
C SER A 255 -8.88 -1.57 -30.18
N ASN A 256 -7.58 -1.61 -29.91
CA ASN A 256 -6.62 -2.48 -30.61
C ASN A 256 -6.81 -3.96 -30.26
N THR A 257 -7.29 -4.26 -29.07
CA THR A 257 -7.47 -5.66 -28.57
C THR A 257 -8.92 -6.14 -28.61
N HIS A 258 -9.88 -5.26 -28.89
CA HIS A 258 -11.32 -5.52 -28.82
C HIS A 258 -11.79 -6.01 -27.43
N LEU A 259 -11.06 -5.64 -26.38
CA LEU A 259 -11.38 -6.03 -25.01
C LEU A 259 -12.20 -4.96 -24.30
N LYS A 260 -13.02 -5.40 -23.35
CA LYS A 260 -13.77 -4.51 -22.45
C LYS A 260 -12.89 -3.93 -21.35
N ILE A 261 -13.18 -2.71 -20.92
CA ILE A 261 -12.53 -2.07 -19.79
C ILE A 261 -13.33 -2.31 -18.52
N VAL A 262 -12.70 -2.97 -17.55
CA VAL A 262 -13.16 -3.07 -16.17
C VAL A 262 -12.40 -2.05 -15.34
N GLN A 263 -13.09 -1.16 -14.65
CA GLN A 263 -12.45 -0.12 -13.84
C GLN A 263 -12.81 -0.26 -12.37
N LEU A 264 -11.83 -0.04 -11.52
CA LEU A 264 -12.02 0.25 -10.10
C LEU A 264 -11.82 1.75 -9.89
N PRO A 265 -12.91 2.55 -9.81
CA PRO A 265 -12.79 3.99 -9.66
C PRO A 265 -12.09 4.39 -8.36
N ASN A 266 -11.34 5.50 -8.38
CA ASN A 266 -10.65 6.00 -7.20
C ASN A 266 -11.65 6.35 -6.08
N LEU A 267 -11.32 5.95 -4.84
CA LEU A 267 -12.14 6.23 -3.65
C LEU A 267 -11.83 7.58 -3.00
N ASP A 268 -10.60 8.07 -3.17
CA ASP A 268 -10.13 9.23 -2.44
C ASP A 268 -10.51 10.54 -3.13
N GLU A 269 -10.69 10.50 -4.46
CA GLU A 269 -11.03 11.65 -5.28
C GLU A 269 -12.20 11.37 -6.23
N TYR A 270 -12.96 12.41 -6.57
CA TYR A 270 -13.84 12.38 -7.72
C TYR A 270 -13.06 12.78 -8.98
N ILE A 271 -12.98 11.87 -9.94
CA ILE A 271 -12.21 12.05 -11.17
C ILE A 271 -13.18 12.12 -12.35
N LYS A 272 -13.35 13.33 -12.94
CA LYS A 272 -14.28 13.55 -14.04
C LYS A 272 -13.97 12.68 -15.28
N SER A 273 -12.68 12.39 -15.55
CA SER A 273 -12.28 11.52 -16.67
C SER A 273 -12.64 10.04 -16.49
N ASP A 274 -13.16 9.66 -15.33
CA ASP A 274 -13.67 8.30 -15.08
C ASP A 274 -15.14 8.15 -15.49
N GLU A 275 -15.86 9.26 -15.73
CA GLU A 275 -17.24 9.22 -16.22
C GLU A 275 -17.29 8.67 -17.65
N GLY A 276 -18.03 7.57 -17.85
CA GLY A 276 -18.16 6.91 -19.16
C GLY A 276 -16.82 6.37 -19.72
N PHE A 277 -15.82 6.21 -18.86
CA PHE A 277 -14.52 5.67 -19.25
C PHE A 277 -14.57 4.16 -19.48
N ALA A 278 -15.15 3.41 -18.54
CA ALA A 278 -15.13 1.96 -18.55
C ALA A 278 -16.47 1.36 -18.96
N ASP A 279 -16.42 0.17 -19.57
CA ASP A 279 -17.61 -0.65 -19.81
C ASP A 279 -18.21 -1.16 -18.48
N TYR A 280 -17.35 -1.53 -17.53
CA TYR A 280 -17.71 -2.04 -16.21
C TYR A 280 -17.02 -1.25 -15.07
N PRO A 281 -17.61 -0.14 -14.60
CA PRO A 281 -17.12 0.56 -13.41
C PRO A 281 -17.61 -0.17 -12.14
N LEU A 282 -16.71 -0.88 -11.46
CA LEU A 282 -17.03 -1.70 -10.29
C LEU A 282 -16.81 -0.95 -8.98
N TYR A 283 -17.85 -0.89 -8.13
CA TYR A 283 -17.80 -0.26 -6.81
C TYR A 283 -17.96 -1.25 -5.66
N ASP A 284 -18.46 -2.44 -5.93
CA ASP A 284 -18.77 -3.50 -4.99
C ASP A 284 -17.67 -4.57 -4.94
N VAL A 285 -16.43 -4.16 -4.85
CA VAL A 285 -15.23 -5.00 -4.86
C VAL A 285 -14.53 -4.90 -3.51
N ASP A 286 -14.31 -6.04 -2.85
CA ASP A 286 -13.50 -6.14 -1.65
C ASP A 286 -12.01 -6.38 -1.98
N PRO A 287 -11.09 -6.37 -0.97
CA PRO A 287 -9.67 -6.60 -1.24
C PRO A 287 -9.32 -7.96 -1.86
N LEU A 288 -10.02 -9.04 -1.55
CA LEU A 288 -9.76 -10.34 -2.18
C LEU A 288 -10.37 -10.44 -3.58
N ASP A 289 -11.53 -9.83 -3.81
CA ASP A 289 -12.10 -9.64 -5.14
C ASP A 289 -11.15 -8.86 -6.06
N PHE A 290 -10.48 -7.83 -5.52
CA PHE A 290 -9.46 -7.07 -6.26
C PHE A 290 -8.32 -7.96 -6.77
N VAL A 291 -7.82 -8.88 -5.95
CA VAL A 291 -6.78 -9.83 -6.37
C VAL A 291 -7.34 -10.79 -7.43
N SER A 292 -8.58 -11.27 -7.29
CA SER A 292 -9.19 -12.14 -8.29
C SER A 292 -9.39 -11.44 -9.63
N LEU A 293 -9.76 -10.15 -9.63
CA LEU A 293 -9.84 -9.34 -10.85
C LEU A 293 -8.49 -9.17 -11.54
N ILE A 294 -7.40 -9.03 -10.78
CA ILE A 294 -6.04 -9.02 -11.36
C ILE A 294 -5.72 -10.38 -11.97
N ARG A 295 -5.96 -11.50 -11.24
CA ARG A 295 -5.73 -12.86 -11.70
C ARG A 295 -6.43 -13.15 -13.04
N ASP A 296 -7.66 -12.67 -13.18
CA ASP A 296 -8.54 -13.02 -14.31
C ASP A 296 -8.43 -12.07 -15.50
N ALA A 297 -7.76 -10.91 -15.36
CA ALA A 297 -7.58 -9.92 -16.43
C ALA A 297 -6.63 -10.44 -17.53
N GLU A 298 -6.84 -10.01 -18.78
CA GLU A 298 -5.88 -10.19 -19.87
C GLU A 298 -4.76 -9.14 -19.78
N PHE A 299 -5.13 -7.90 -19.53
CA PHE A 299 -4.21 -6.80 -19.32
C PHE A 299 -4.54 -6.07 -18.02
N VAL A 300 -3.50 -5.55 -17.35
CA VAL A 300 -3.66 -4.70 -16.17
C VAL A 300 -2.98 -3.35 -16.41
N LEU A 301 -3.73 -2.28 -16.27
CA LEU A 301 -3.25 -0.91 -16.39
C LEU A 301 -3.38 -0.21 -15.03
N THR A 302 -2.26 0.28 -14.49
CA THR A 302 -2.30 0.82 -13.13
C THR A 302 -1.19 1.86 -12.88
N ASP A 303 -1.41 2.70 -11.86
CA ASP A 303 -0.38 3.53 -11.22
C ASP A 303 -0.23 3.18 -9.72
N SER A 304 -0.75 2.01 -9.32
CA SER A 304 -0.73 1.52 -7.95
C SER A 304 0.42 0.53 -7.73
N PHE A 305 1.17 0.73 -6.65
CA PHE A 305 2.25 -0.18 -6.25
C PHE A 305 1.76 -1.62 -6.04
N HIS A 306 0.71 -1.82 -5.24
CA HIS A 306 0.22 -3.17 -4.93
C HIS A 306 -0.44 -3.84 -6.15
N CYS A 307 -1.14 -3.07 -6.99
CA CYS A 307 -1.66 -3.61 -8.24
C CYS A 307 -0.53 -4.10 -9.16
N THR A 308 0.55 -3.34 -9.28
CA THR A 308 1.74 -3.72 -10.05
C THR A 308 2.39 -4.98 -9.47
N ALA A 309 2.60 -5.03 -8.15
CA ALA A 309 3.19 -6.20 -7.48
C ALA A 309 2.36 -7.47 -7.68
N LEU A 310 1.06 -7.39 -7.48
CA LEU A 310 0.14 -8.51 -7.68
C LEU A 310 0.01 -8.91 -9.15
N SER A 311 0.06 -7.95 -10.09
CA SER A 311 0.06 -8.25 -11.53
C SER A 311 1.30 -9.06 -11.94
N ALA A 312 2.48 -8.68 -11.45
CA ALA A 312 3.70 -9.44 -11.68
C ALA A 312 3.61 -10.83 -11.03
N LEU A 313 3.10 -10.93 -9.80
CA LEU A 313 2.94 -12.20 -9.07
C LEU A 313 1.99 -13.17 -9.80
N HIS A 314 0.89 -12.65 -10.35
CA HIS A 314 -0.10 -13.44 -11.11
C HIS A 314 0.25 -13.55 -12.61
N GLN A 315 1.45 -13.18 -13.02
CA GLN A 315 1.97 -13.30 -14.38
C GLN A 315 1.08 -12.65 -15.44
N LYS A 316 0.57 -11.46 -15.15
CA LYS A 316 -0.31 -10.72 -16.07
C LYS A 316 0.50 -9.84 -17.02
N ILE A 317 0.00 -9.63 -18.23
CA ILE A 317 0.50 -8.56 -19.07
C ILE A 317 0.04 -7.25 -18.45
N PHE A 318 0.97 -6.43 -17.97
CA PHE A 318 0.62 -5.19 -17.32
C PHE A 318 1.50 -4.02 -17.77
N PHE A 319 0.95 -2.82 -17.62
CA PHE A 319 1.66 -1.58 -17.79
C PHE A 319 1.40 -0.68 -16.58
N CYS A 320 2.48 -0.15 -16.05
CA CYS A 320 2.46 0.75 -14.91
C CYS A 320 2.69 2.18 -15.37
N PHE A 321 1.92 3.13 -14.86
CA PHE A 321 2.04 4.53 -15.25
C PHE A 321 2.54 5.38 -14.08
N ARG A 322 3.22 6.49 -14.42
CA ARG A 322 3.56 7.52 -13.44
C ARG A 322 2.29 8.18 -12.94
N ARG A 323 2.09 8.20 -11.63
CA ARG A 323 0.94 8.88 -11.01
C ARG A 323 1.11 10.39 -11.07
N TYR A 324 2.30 10.89 -10.78
CA TYR A 324 2.65 12.30 -10.80
C TYR A 324 3.57 12.61 -11.96
N GLN A 325 3.34 13.77 -12.60
CA GLN A 325 4.28 14.31 -13.58
C GLN A 325 5.48 14.84 -12.79
N ASP A 326 6.57 14.15 -12.93
CA ASP A 326 7.97 14.38 -12.55
C ASP A 326 8.37 15.20 -11.32
N ASP A 327 9.31 14.60 -10.61
CA ASP A 327 10.53 15.09 -9.95
C ASP A 327 10.40 16.03 -8.75
N GLY A 328 9.24 16.27 -8.26
CA GLY A 328 9.06 16.86 -6.93
C GLY A 328 9.58 15.91 -5.84
N THR A 329 10.19 16.44 -4.81
CA THR A 329 10.63 15.73 -3.58
C THR A 329 9.54 14.86 -2.94
N VAL A 330 8.30 14.99 -3.38
CA VAL A 330 7.08 14.32 -2.91
C VAL A 330 6.61 13.21 -3.87
N SER A 331 7.36 12.90 -4.94
CA SER A 331 6.94 11.88 -5.90
C SER A 331 6.94 10.48 -5.30
N THR A 332 5.76 9.89 -5.16
CA THR A 332 5.59 8.48 -4.72
C THR A 332 5.93 7.47 -5.82
N ASN A 333 6.31 7.92 -7.04
CA ASN A 333 6.72 7.07 -8.16
C ASN A 333 7.98 6.25 -7.84
N GLY A 334 8.85 6.74 -6.95
CA GLY A 334 10.09 6.05 -6.54
C GLY A 334 9.87 4.61 -6.08
N ARG A 335 8.73 4.32 -5.44
CA ARG A 335 8.37 2.97 -4.98
C ARG A 335 8.10 2.02 -6.15
N LEU A 336 7.40 2.50 -7.19
CA LEU A 336 7.12 1.73 -8.40
C LEU A 336 8.41 1.44 -9.17
N TYR A 337 9.29 2.44 -9.32
CA TYR A 337 10.60 2.24 -9.94
C TYR A 337 11.44 1.22 -9.16
N SER A 338 11.45 1.30 -7.83
CA SER A 338 12.19 0.36 -6.98
C SER A 338 11.68 -1.07 -7.16
N LEU A 339 10.35 -1.27 -7.13
CA LEU A 339 9.72 -2.56 -7.36
C LEU A 339 10.06 -3.12 -8.74
N LEU A 340 9.77 -2.37 -9.81
CA LEU A 340 9.97 -2.83 -11.17
C LEU A 340 11.44 -3.15 -11.45
N LYS A 341 12.36 -2.36 -10.90
CA LYS A 341 13.79 -2.63 -10.99
C LYS A 341 14.17 -3.93 -10.27
N SER A 342 13.64 -4.18 -9.08
CA SER A 342 13.96 -5.38 -8.29
C SER A 342 13.48 -6.68 -8.92
N ILE A 343 12.44 -6.61 -9.78
CA ILE A 343 11.89 -7.77 -10.48
C ILE A 343 12.24 -7.81 -11.99
N GLY A 344 13.12 -6.90 -12.44
CA GLY A 344 13.61 -6.88 -13.83
C GLY A 344 12.60 -6.38 -14.87
N LEU A 345 11.64 -5.53 -14.48
CA LEU A 345 10.53 -5.05 -15.34
C LEU A 345 10.49 -3.52 -15.46
N SER A 346 11.65 -2.84 -15.43
CA SER A 346 11.71 -1.37 -15.48
C SER A 346 11.04 -0.76 -16.71
N GLU A 347 11.03 -1.47 -17.84
CA GLU A 347 10.43 -1.08 -19.11
C GLU A 347 8.88 -1.04 -19.07
N ARG A 348 8.28 -1.64 -18.05
CA ARG A 348 6.82 -1.60 -17.83
C ARG A 348 6.31 -0.28 -17.24
N MET A 349 7.22 0.63 -16.86
CA MET A 349 6.87 1.96 -16.40
C MET A 349 6.70 2.90 -17.60
N LEU A 350 5.46 3.27 -17.90
CA LEU A 350 5.09 4.12 -19.02
C LEU A 350 4.77 5.57 -18.58
N THR A 351 4.86 6.49 -19.54
CA THR A 351 4.46 7.90 -19.39
C THR A 351 3.09 8.21 -20.00
N ALA A 352 2.43 7.20 -20.60
CA ALA A 352 1.23 7.32 -21.44
C ALA A 352 1.45 8.16 -22.72
N LYS A 353 2.68 8.14 -23.24
CA LYS A 353 3.06 8.72 -24.54
C LYS A 353 3.54 7.65 -25.52
N GLU A 354 3.83 6.45 -25.00
CA GLU A 354 4.30 5.31 -25.76
C GLU A 354 3.17 4.76 -26.64
N SER A 355 3.51 4.32 -27.88
CA SER A 355 2.53 3.70 -28.80
C SER A 355 2.04 2.37 -28.21
N VAL A 356 0.74 2.16 -28.26
CA VAL A 356 0.09 0.92 -27.81
C VAL A 356 0.60 -0.27 -28.59
N GLU A 357 0.74 -0.16 -29.93
CA GLU A 357 1.21 -1.23 -30.80
C GLU A 357 2.62 -1.70 -30.41
N LYS A 358 3.53 -0.77 -30.09
CA LYS A 358 4.87 -1.10 -29.61
C LYS A 358 4.82 -1.79 -28.26
N CYS A 359 3.97 -1.32 -27.38
CA CYS A 359 3.81 -1.91 -26.04
C CYS A 359 3.23 -3.33 -26.11
N LEU A 360 2.30 -3.62 -27.03
CA LEU A 360 1.77 -4.95 -27.26
C LEU A 360 2.83 -5.97 -27.74
N GLN A 361 3.91 -5.51 -28.35
CA GLN A 361 5.03 -6.37 -28.77
C GLN A 361 6.00 -6.68 -27.62
N MET A 362 5.92 -5.97 -26.50
CA MET A 362 6.81 -6.18 -25.35
C MET A 362 6.45 -7.49 -24.63
N LYS A 363 7.36 -8.45 -24.66
CA LYS A 363 7.20 -9.71 -23.94
C LYS A 363 7.71 -9.60 -22.50
N ILE A 364 7.16 -10.41 -21.59
CA ILE A 364 7.67 -10.58 -20.24
C ILE A 364 8.23 -11.98 -20.11
N ASP A 365 9.49 -12.07 -19.70
CA ASP A 365 10.09 -13.36 -19.29
C ASP A 365 9.70 -13.65 -17.84
N TYR A 366 8.56 -14.29 -17.67
CA TYR A 366 8.07 -14.64 -16.33
C TYR A 366 8.92 -15.68 -15.60
N ALA A 367 9.76 -16.46 -16.30
CA ALA A 367 10.71 -17.34 -15.65
C ALA A 367 11.77 -16.52 -14.89
N ALA A 368 12.33 -15.50 -15.55
CA ALA A 368 13.27 -14.57 -14.90
C ALA A 368 12.61 -13.75 -13.79
N VAL A 369 11.42 -13.21 -14.03
CA VAL A 369 10.65 -12.41 -13.03
C VAL A 369 10.35 -13.23 -11.78
N ASN A 370 9.85 -14.45 -11.94
CA ASN A 370 9.54 -15.35 -10.83
C ASN A 370 10.78 -15.69 -10.00
N LYS A 371 11.93 -15.90 -10.65
CA LYS A 371 13.20 -16.11 -9.96
C LYS A 371 13.58 -14.90 -9.10
N CYS A 372 13.45 -13.68 -9.64
CA CYS A 372 13.72 -12.46 -8.88
C CYS A 372 12.77 -12.31 -7.68
N ILE A 373 11.46 -12.52 -7.90
CA ILE A 373 10.47 -12.45 -6.82
C ILE A 373 10.76 -13.50 -5.74
N GLU A 374 11.09 -14.72 -6.11
CA GLU A 374 11.38 -15.80 -5.17
C GLU A 374 12.64 -15.52 -4.35
N GLN A 375 13.72 -15.05 -4.97
CA GLN A 375 14.93 -14.65 -4.25
C GLN A 375 14.65 -13.54 -3.26
N LEU A 376 13.90 -12.52 -3.68
CA LEU A 376 13.51 -11.40 -2.81
C LEU A 376 12.60 -11.86 -1.66
N ARG A 377 11.66 -12.77 -1.92
CA ARG A 377 10.76 -13.37 -0.92
C ARG A 377 11.55 -14.14 0.14
N GLN A 378 12.42 -15.05 -0.28
CA GLN A 378 13.25 -15.85 0.63
C GLN A 378 14.12 -14.97 1.52
N PHE A 379 14.82 -14.00 0.92
CA PHE A 379 15.59 -13.01 1.67
C PHE A 379 14.75 -12.24 2.68
N SER A 380 13.52 -11.85 2.29
CA SER A 380 12.63 -11.06 3.14
C SER A 380 12.08 -11.88 4.32
N ILE A 381 11.72 -13.14 4.09
CA ILE A 381 11.26 -14.06 5.14
C ILE A 381 12.40 -14.33 6.14
N GLU A 382 13.61 -14.59 5.65
CA GLU A 382 14.78 -14.82 6.48
C GLU A 382 15.11 -13.58 7.33
N SER A 383 15.09 -12.39 6.71
CA SER A 383 15.30 -11.12 7.41
C SER A 383 14.27 -10.89 8.51
N LEU A 384 12.98 -11.22 8.25
CA LEU A 384 11.92 -11.09 9.24
C LEU A 384 12.09 -12.09 10.39
N LYS A 385 12.46 -13.35 10.11
CA LYS A 385 12.75 -14.36 11.12
C LYS A 385 13.90 -13.92 12.03
N ASN A 386 14.99 -13.45 11.44
CA ASN A 386 16.13 -12.96 12.20
C ASN A 386 15.76 -11.76 13.07
N ALA A 387 14.93 -10.84 12.56
CA ALA A 387 14.47 -9.67 13.31
C ALA A 387 13.65 -10.03 14.56
N ILE A 388 12.93 -11.14 14.54
CA ILE A 388 12.10 -11.57 15.68
C ILE A 388 12.87 -12.53 16.63
N ASN A 389 13.73 -13.42 16.09
CA ASN A 389 14.35 -14.51 16.85
C ASN A 389 15.77 -14.17 17.39
N CYS A 390 16.43 -13.09 16.91
CA CYS A 390 17.72 -12.69 17.51
C CYS A 390 17.54 -12.26 18.96
N ASN A 391 18.18 -12.97 19.88
CA ASN A 391 18.28 -12.62 21.31
C ASN A 391 19.25 -11.46 21.51
#